data_111f147a31768fc3034fb15a94ec703d
#
_entry.id   111f147a31768fc3034fb15a94ec703d
#
_cell.length_a   1.000
_cell.length_b   1.000
_cell.length_c   1.000
_cell.angle_alpha   90.00
_cell.angle_beta   90.00
_cell.angle_gamma   90.00
#
_symmetry.space_group_name_H-M   'P 1'
#
loop_
_entity.id
_entity.type
_entity.pdbx_description
1 polymer ?
#
loop_
_entity_poly.entity_id
_entity_poly.type
_entity_poly.pdbx_seq_one_letter_code
_entity_poly.pdbx_strand_id
1 'polypeptide(L)'
;MSVPTRAPGRPPVPPDHPAVDTLHRFLRIPSPSGEEGPMAAEAVTVMRGLGYRAGTDAAGNAVGVIGSGDGPRLMLLSHIDTVSGQIPVRLSDGRLYGRGAVDAKAPFAAMVHAGAALGPGFPGSITVVGAVEEETPGSKGAVAVRETHRPPDALVVGEPSGWSTVVLGYKGKLDLRYRVTRPPTHPSNPAPKAAELAAECWHTLLDLLGPDSGHGSFGRPGATLVALHGDPAAAEAEFDVRIPPGFDTDALLRALRDRTPYGELTELQAVAAVRTTRRDPVVRALSAAVRAHGGELSQKVKTATSDMNTLAQAWDVPMATYGPGDSRLDHADDEHIEIDEYLKGVSVLTHALRRLATDETLTRSRT
;
A
#
# COMPACT_ATOMS: atom_id res chain seq x y z
N MET A 1 -21.39 -41.75 8.17
CA MET A 1 -20.45 -40.62 8.09
C MET A 1 -19.98 -40.53 6.63
N SER A 2 -20.57 -39.63 5.86
CA SER A 2 -20.24 -39.48 4.43
C SER A 2 -19.03 -38.53 4.30
N VAL A 3 -17.96 -38.98 3.69
CA VAL A 3 -16.80 -38.20 3.32
C VAL A 3 -17.21 -37.23 2.22
N PRO A 4 -16.97 -35.91 2.34
CA PRO A 4 -17.29 -34.97 1.28
C PRO A 4 -16.40 -35.24 0.08
N THR A 5 -16.98 -35.54 -1.08
CA THR A 5 -16.31 -35.68 -2.37
C THR A 5 -15.69 -34.34 -2.77
N ARG A 6 -14.35 -34.33 -2.85
CA ARG A 6 -13.55 -33.21 -3.37
C ARG A 6 -13.99 -32.94 -4.82
N ALA A 7 -14.36 -31.69 -5.12
CA ALA A 7 -14.67 -31.26 -6.48
C ALA A 7 -13.50 -31.60 -7.43
N PRO A 8 -13.75 -31.93 -8.70
CA PRO A 8 -12.69 -32.29 -9.65
C PRO A 8 -11.71 -31.13 -9.78
N GLY A 9 -10.45 -31.39 -9.42
CA GLY A 9 -9.38 -30.42 -9.43
C GLY A 9 -9.20 -29.85 -10.85
N ARG A 10 -9.15 -28.55 -10.94
CA ARG A 10 -8.70 -27.81 -12.13
C ARG A 10 -7.29 -28.33 -12.51
N PRO A 11 -6.95 -28.50 -13.79
CA PRO A 11 -5.61 -28.93 -14.18
C PRO A 11 -4.57 -27.97 -13.58
N PRO A 12 -3.42 -28.49 -13.12
CA PRO A 12 -2.37 -27.67 -12.57
C PRO A 12 -1.95 -26.62 -13.61
N VAL A 13 -1.79 -25.37 -13.15
CA VAL A 13 -1.27 -24.28 -14.01
C VAL A 13 0.11 -24.70 -14.50
N PRO A 14 0.40 -24.60 -15.80
CA PRO A 14 1.71 -24.94 -16.33
C PRO A 14 2.80 -24.10 -15.61
N PRO A 15 3.91 -24.69 -15.18
CA PRO A 15 5.04 -23.95 -14.62
C PRO A 15 5.62 -22.90 -15.58
N ASP A 16 5.29 -22.98 -16.86
CA ASP A 16 5.81 -22.13 -17.94
C ASP A 16 4.91 -20.90 -18.24
N HIS A 17 4.03 -20.46 -17.34
CA HIS A 17 3.22 -19.27 -17.59
C HIS A 17 4.07 -18.00 -17.45
N PRO A 18 4.16 -17.10 -18.48
CA PRO A 18 5.08 -15.94 -18.46
C PRO A 18 4.93 -15.02 -17.23
N ALA A 19 3.70 -14.83 -16.74
CA ALA A 19 3.48 -14.01 -15.55
C ALA A 19 4.02 -14.70 -14.28
N VAL A 20 3.93 -16.03 -14.19
CA VAL A 20 4.48 -16.80 -13.06
C VAL A 20 6.01 -16.77 -13.10
N ASP A 21 6.62 -16.91 -14.28
CA ASP A 21 8.07 -16.79 -14.46
C ASP A 21 8.56 -15.38 -14.04
N THR A 22 7.85 -14.32 -14.45
CA THR A 22 8.18 -12.96 -14.05
C THR A 22 8.16 -12.81 -12.53
N LEU A 23 7.09 -13.25 -11.85
CA LEU A 23 7.00 -13.17 -10.40
C LEU A 23 8.12 -13.98 -9.74
N HIS A 24 8.39 -15.20 -10.22
CA HIS A 24 9.47 -16.04 -9.70
C HIS A 24 10.84 -15.35 -9.82
N ARG A 25 11.12 -14.67 -10.95
CA ARG A 25 12.35 -13.88 -11.15
C ARG A 25 12.43 -12.73 -10.14
N PHE A 26 11.35 -11.98 -9.94
CA PHE A 26 11.30 -10.86 -8.99
C PHE A 26 11.53 -11.31 -7.55
N LEU A 27 10.96 -12.44 -7.14
CA LEU A 27 11.14 -12.97 -5.79
C LEU A 27 12.59 -13.40 -5.49
N ARG A 28 13.34 -13.79 -6.51
CA ARG A 28 14.75 -14.18 -6.36
C ARG A 28 15.71 -12.99 -6.14
N ILE A 29 15.23 -11.78 -6.29
CA ILE A 29 16.03 -10.57 -6.09
C ILE A 29 15.59 -9.95 -4.76
N PRO A 30 16.40 -10.02 -3.70
CA PRO A 30 16.14 -9.29 -2.47
C PRO A 30 16.07 -7.78 -2.74
N SER A 31 15.10 -7.12 -2.15
CA SER A 31 14.92 -5.66 -2.29
C SER A 31 14.40 -5.04 -1.00
N PRO A 32 15.11 -5.16 0.13
CA PRO A 32 14.71 -4.42 1.31
C PRO A 32 14.75 -2.92 1.00
N SER A 33 13.89 -2.14 1.69
CA SER A 33 13.77 -0.70 1.46
C SER A 33 15.13 -0.01 1.48
N GLY A 34 15.42 0.78 0.44
CA GLY A 34 16.72 1.43 0.19
C GLY A 34 17.72 0.60 -0.64
N GLU A 35 17.41 -0.66 -0.94
CA GLU A 35 18.28 -1.57 -1.73
C GLU A 35 17.59 -2.11 -2.99
N GLU A 36 16.58 -1.42 -3.51
CA GLU A 36 15.72 -1.87 -4.61
C GLU A 36 16.39 -1.83 -5.99
N GLY A 37 17.58 -1.23 -6.12
CA GLY A 37 18.24 -1.02 -7.41
C GLY A 37 18.27 -2.26 -8.32
N PRO A 38 18.70 -3.45 -7.86
CA PRO A 38 18.67 -4.68 -8.65
C PRO A 38 17.28 -5.11 -9.07
N MET A 39 16.27 -4.95 -8.21
CA MET A 39 14.87 -5.27 -8.50
C MET A 39 14.30 -4.31 -9.54
N ALA A 40 14.56 -3.01 -9.43
CA ALA A 40 14.14 -2.00 -10.39
C ALA A 40 14.76 -2.26 -11.78
N ALA A 41 16.04 -2.62 -11.85
CA ALA A 41 16.71 -2.97 -13.10
C ALA A 41 16.09 -4.20 -13.77
N GLU A 42 15.77 -5.23 -13.01
CA GLU A 42 15.09 -6.42 -13.51
C GLU A 42 13.67 -6.10 -13.98
N ALA A 43 12.92 -5.30 -13.22
CA ALA A 43 11.59 -4.84 -13.61
C ALA A 43 11.62 -4.08 -14.94
N VAL A 44 12.57 -3.17 -15.13
CA VAL A 44 12.80 -2.47 -16.42
C VAL A 44 13.11 -3.46 -17.54
N THR A 45 13.94 -4.46 -17.28
CA THR A 45 14.29 -5.50 -18.28
C THR A 45 13.06 -6.28 -18.71
N VAL A 46 12.25 -6.73 -17.75
CA VAL A 46 10.99 -7.44 -18.00
C VAL A 46 10.01 -6.58 -18.79
N MET A 47 9.79 -5.34 -18.34
CA MET A 47 8.87 -4.41 -19.01
C MET A 47 9.30 -4.15 -20.46
N ARG A 48 10.60 -3.94 -20.74
CA ARG A 48 11.10 -3.79 -22.11
C ARG A 48 10.83 -5.02 -22.96
N GLY A 49 11.07 -6.22 -22.41
CA GLY A 49 10.77 -7.49 -23.07
C GLY A 49 9.28 -7.67 -23.40
N LEU A 50 8.40 -7.03 -22.65
CA LEU A 50 6.94 -7.03 -22.83
C LEU A 50 6.42 -5.85 -23.68
N GLY A 51 7.32 -5.05 -24.27
CA GLY A 51 6.95 -3.97 -25.20
C GLY A 51 6.75 -2.59 -24.58
N TYR A 52 7.08 -2.39 -23.30
CA TYR A 52 7.07 -1.07 -22.69
C TYR A 52 8.30 -0.24 -23.09
N ARG A 53 8.13 1.05 -23.19
CA ARG A 53 9.25 1.99 -23.02
C ARG A 53 9.49 2.14 -21.54
N ALA A 54 10.60 1.59 -21.05
CA ALA A 54 10.85 1.51 -19.60
C ALA A 54 12.26 1.99 -19.22
N GLY A 55 12.37 2.53 -18.00
CA GLY A 55 13.59 2.99 -17.37
C GLY A 55 13.40 3.20 -15.87
N THR A 56 14.47 3.54 -15.17
CA THR A 56 14.39 4.02 -13.79
C THR A 56 14.32 5.54 -13.78
N ASP A 57 13.53 6.10 -12.85
CA ASP A 57 13.51 7.55 -12.61
C ASP A 57 14.60 7.99 -11.61
N ALA A 58 14.64 9.28 -11.29
CA ALA A 58 15.63 9.84 -10.37
C ALA A 58 15.48 9.34 -8.91
N ALA A 59 14.29 8.88 -8.52
CA ALA A 59 14.06 8.31 -7.19
C ALA A 59 14.50 6.84 -7.09
N GLY A 60 14.67 6.17 -8.24
CA GLY A 60 14.97 4.74 -8.35
C GLY A 60 13.76 3.88 -8.72
N ASN A 61 12.58 4.47 -8.94
CA ASN A 61 11.40 3.72 -9.36
C ASN A 61 11.61 3.08 -10.74
N ALA A 62 11.07 1.87 -10.91
CA ALA A 62 10.97 1.26 -12.22
C ALA A 62 9.72 1.78 -12.93
N VAL A 63 9.87 2.50 -14.04
CA VAL A 63 8.76 3.13 -14.77
C VAL A 63 8.69 2.58 -16.18
N GLY A 64 7.53 2.07 -16.58
CA GLY A 64 7.25 1.59 -17.94
C GLY A 64 5.98 2.20 -18.50
N VAL A 65 6.03 2.61 -19.78
CA VAL A 65 4.87 3.18 -20.48
C VAL A 65 4.59 2.38 -21.74
N ILE A 66 3.33 2.01 -21.96
CA ILE A 66 2.86 1.29 -23.15
C ILE A 66 1.56 1.93 -23.67
N GLY A 67 1.32 1.87 -24.97
CA GLY A 67 0.15 2.42 -25.64
C GLY A 67 0.50 3.52 -26.64
N SER A 68 -0.49 3.99 -27.42
CA SER A 68 -0.35 5.01 -28.47
C SER A 68 -0.31 6.44 -27.94
N GLY A 69 -0.93 6.70 -26.78
CA GLY A 69 -0.97 8.01 -26.14
C GLY A 69 -2.17 8.90 -26.45
N ASP A 70 -3.06 8.51 -27.36
CA ASP A 70 -4.16 9.36 -27.85
C ASP A 70 -5.43 9.32 -26.99
N GLY A 71 -5.57 8.31 -26.12
CA GLY A 71 -6.72 8.08 -25.22
C GLY A 71 -6.40 8.35 -23.75
N PRO A 72 -7.12 7.70 -22.83
CA PRO A 72 -6.96 7.91 -21.40
C PRO A 72 -5.57 7.51 -20.90
N ARG A 73 -5.08 8.26 -19.93
CA ARG A 73 -3.81 7.98 -19.24
C ARG A 73 -4.14 7.19 -17.97
N LEU A 74 -3.82 5.91 -17.98
CA LEU A 74 -3.99 5.03 -16.83
C LEU A 74 -2.65 4.86 -16.13
N MET A 75 -2.65 4.87 -14.81
CA MET A 75 -1.48 4.57 -14.01
C MET A 75 -1.76 3.38 -13.10
N LEU A 76 -0.81 2.47 -13.05
CA LEU A 76 -0.73 1.34 -12.13
C LEU A 76 0.54 1.53 -11.30
N LEU A 77 0.40 1.67 -10.00
CA LEU A 77 1.55 1.87 -9.10
C LEU A 77 1.49 0.82 -8.00
N SER A 78 2.60 0.13 -7.80
CA SER A 78 2.80 -0.80 -6.68
C SER A 78 4.25 -0.72 -6.25
N HIS A 79 4.57 -1.06 -5.02
CA HIS A 79 5.95 -1.01 -4.56
C HIS A 79 6.74 -2.27 -4.93
N ILE A 80 8.07 -2.12 -4.96
CA ILE A 80 9.02 -3.19 -5.27
C ILE A 80 10.00 -3.46 -4.13
N ASP A 81 9.96 -2.64 -3.09
CA ASP A 81 10.67 -2.93 -1.84
C ASP A 81 9.91 -3.95 -0.99
N THR A 82 10.57 -4.47 0.00
CA THR A 82 10.03 -5.41 0.98
C THR A 82 10.61 -5.11 2.35
N VAL A 83 9.93 -5.54 3.40
CA VAL A 83 10.54 -5.63 4.72
C VAL A 83 11.75 -6.57 4.70
N SER A 84 12.63 -6.43 5.70
CA SER A 84 13.80 -7.28 5.88
C SER A 84 13.42 -8.75 6.16
N GLY A 85 14.35 -9.64 5.93
CA GLY A 85 14.17 -11.09 6.10
C GLY A 85 13.92 -11.80 4.77
N GLN A 86 14.75 -12.81 4.49
CA GLN A 86 14.66 -13.60 3.27
C GLN A 86 13.83 -14.87 3.50
N ILE A 87 13.01 -15.20 2.53
CA ILE A 87 12.27 -16.46 2.47
C ILE A 87 12.79 -17.23 1.26
N PRO A 88 13.19 -18.51 1.38
CA PRO A 88 13.62 -19.32 0.25
C PRO A 88 12.54 -19.38 -0.83
N VAL A 89 12.89 -18.96 -2.04
CA VAL A 89 11.96 -18.98 -3.18
C VAL A 89 11.75 -20.42 -3.61
N ARG A 90 10.51 -20.87 -3.56
CA ARG A 90 10.13 -22.23 -3.96
C ARG A 90 8.71 -22.28 -4.48
N LEU A 91 8.51 -23.14 -5.47
CA LEU A 91 7.18 -23.49 -5.97
C LEU A 91 6.79 -24.85 -5.35
N SER A 92 5.71 -24.91 -4.62
CA SER A 92 5.18 -26.13 -4.01
C SER A 92 3.66 -26.07 -3.89
N ASP A 93 2.99 -27.14 -4.29
CA ASP A 93 1.54 -27.32 -4.12
C ASP A 93 0.69 -26.17 -4.70
N GLY A 94 1.10 -25.60 -5.84
CA GLY A 94 0.42 -24.48 -6.48
C GLY A 94 0.69 -23.12 -5.82
N ARG A 95 1.65 -23.05 -4.89
CA ARG A 95 2.07 -21.84 -4.17
C ARG A 95 3.47 -21.44 -4.52
N LEU A 96 3.66 -20.16 -4.72
CA LEU A 96 4.98 -19.55 -4.90
C LEU A 96 5.36 -18.79 -3.62
N TYR A 97 6.37 -19.30 -2.93
CA TYR A 97 6.90 -18.74 -1.67
C TYR A 97 8.05 -17.78 -1.97
N GLY A 98 8.19 -16.77 -1.16
CA GLY A 98 9.27 -15.79 -1.23
C GLY A 98 8.89 -14.46 -0.57
N ARG A 99 9.84 -13.69 -0.10
CA ARG A 99 9.60 -12.34 0.42
C ARG A 99 9.12 -11.43 -0.73
N GLY A 100 7.97 -10.75 -0.54
CA GLY A 100 7.28 -9.99 -1.58
C GLY A 100 6.31 -10.83 -2.43
N ALA A 101 6.14 -12.12 -2.13
CA ALA A 101 5.17 -12.97 -2.85
C ALA A 101 3.73 -12.47 -2.69
N VAL A 102 3.47 -11.71 -1.66
CA VAL A 102 2.20 -11.05 -1.39
C VAL A 102 2.40 -9.53 -1.40
N ASP A 103 3.41 -9.03 -0.68
CA ASP A 103 3.59 -7.62 -0.40
C ASP A 103 4.92 -7.07 -0.96
N ALA A 104 4.92 -6.40 -2.14
CA ALA A 104 3.86 -6.33 -3.15
C ALA A 104 4.38 -6.69 -4.56
N LYS A 105 5.40 -7.57 -4.65
CA LYS A 105 5.94 -7.98 -5.98
C LYS A 105 4.92 -8.72 -6.85
N ALA A 106 3.96 -9.46 -6.23
CA ALA A 106 2.91 -10.10 -7.01
C ALA A 106 1.88 -9.09 -7.56
N PRO A 107 1.33 -8.14 -6.79
CA PRO A 107 0.57 -7.02 -7.34
C PRO A 107 1.29 -6.28 -8.46
N PHE A 108 2.57 -5.94 -8.27
CA PHE A 108 3.39 -5.27 -9.29
C PHE A 108 3.54 -6.12 -10.57
N ALA A 109 3.93 -7.38 -10.45
CA ALA A 109 4.06 -8.28 -11.60
C ALA A 109 2.73 -8.46 -12.33
N ALA A 110 1.60 -8.55 -11.59
CA ALA A 110 0.27 -8.62 -12.18
C ALA A 110 -0.06 -7.35 -13.00
N MET A 111 0.30 -6.17 -12.51
CA MET A 111 0.13 -4.91 -13.22
C MET A 111 0.97 -4.83 -14.49
N VAL A 112 2.23 -5.27 -14.45
CA VAL A 112 3.11 -5.34 -15.61
C VAL A 112 2.49 -6.22 -16.70
N HIS A 113 2.01 -7.41 -16.36
CA HIS A 113 1.40 -8.31 -17.33
C HIS A 113 0.03 -7.85 -17.82
N ALA A 114 -0.78 -7.23 -16.95
CA ALA A 114 -2.09 -6.68 -17.33
C ALA A 114 -1.96 -5.55 -18.36
N GLY A 115 -1.01 -4.63 -18.18
CA GLY A 115 -0.73 -3.57 -19.13
C GLY A 115 -0.17 -4.10 -20.45
N ALA A 116 0.78 -5.05 -20.39
CA ALA A 116 1.34 -5.70 -21.57
C ALA A 116 0.28 -6.42 -22.42
N ALA A 117 -0.74 -7.01 -21.79
CA ALA A 117 -1.84 -7.69 -22.49
C ALA A 117 -2.74 -6.75 -23.31
N LEU A 118 -2.69 -5.44 -23.08
CA LEU A 118 -3.32 -4.44 -23.93
C LEU A 118 -2.42 -4.01 -25.09
N GLY A 119 -1.11 -4.10 -24.90
CA GLY A 119 -0.09 -3.91 -25.90
C GLY A 119 0.09 -2.46 -26.38
N PRO A 120 1.01 -2.25 -27.35
CA PRO A 120 1.30 -0.92 -27.87
C PRO A 120 0.17 -0.30 -28.68
N GLY A 121 -0.82 -1.10 -29.11
CA GLY A 121 -2.05 -0.63 -29.78
C GLY A 121 -3.13 -0.10 -28.85
N PHE A 122 -2.90 -0.08 -27.53
CA PHE A 122 -3.83 0.54 -26.59
C PHE A 122 -4.04 2.03 -26.95
N PRO A 123 -5.29 2.52 -27.08
CA PRO A 123 -5.55 3.86 -27.61
C PRO A 123 -5.15 5.00 -26.67
N GLY A 124 -4.79 4.72 -25.43
CA GLY A 124 -4.28 5.69 -24.46
C GLY A 124 -2.83 5.40 -24.09
N SER A 125 -2.48 5.71 -22.86
CA SER A 125 -1.21 5.30 -22.25
C SER A 125 -1.45 4.58 -20.92
N ILE A 126 -0.71 3.51 -20.70
CA ILE A 126 -0.64 2.81 -19.42
C ILE A 126 0.76 3.01 -18.87
N THR A 127 0.86 3.70 -17.75
CA THR A 127 2.11 3.83 -17.00
C THR A 127 2.09 2.83 -15.85
N VAL A 128 3.08 1.95 -15.79
CA VAL A 128 3.29 1.03 -14.67
C VAL A 128 4.51 1.49 -13.89
N VAL A 129 4.34 1.65 -12.58
CA VAL A 129 5.39 2.11 -11.67
C VAL A 129 5.64 1.06 -10.60
N GLY A 130 6.89 0.61 -10.47
CA GLY A 130 7.40 -0.10 -9.32
C GLY A 130 8.07 0.90 -8.37
N ALA A 131 7.33 1.34 -7.35
CA ALA A 131 7.78 2.35 -6.41
C ALA A 131 8.78 1.79 -5.41
N VAL A 132 9.75 2.62 -5.00
CA VAL A 132 10.75 2.29 -3.98
C VAL A 132 10.37 2.86 -2.62
N GLU A 133 10.84 2.24 -1.54
CA GLU A 133 10.73 2.72 -0.16
C GLU A 133 9.28 3.00 0.30
N GLU A 134 8.31 2.15 -0.07
CA GLU A 134 6.94 2.20 0.46
C GLU A 134 6.91 1.75 1.92
N GLU A 135 7.64 0.71 2.27
CA GLU A 135 7.72 0.11 3.60
C GLU A 135 8.47 1.01 4.62
N THR A 136 8.84 2.21 4.20
CA THR A 136 9.45 3.24 5.06
C THR A 136 8.48 4.40 5.29
N PRO A 137 8.64 5.17 6.37
CA PRO A 137 7.75 6.29 6.67
C PRO A 137 7.64 7.33 5.55
N GLY A 138 8.61 7.41 4.64
CA GLY A 138 8.70 8.46 3.62
C GLY A 138 7.94 8.18 2.32
N SER A 139 7.61 6.91 1.99
CA SER A 139 7.06 6.50 0.69
C SER A 139 7.75 7.23 -0.48
N LYS A 140 9.08 7.24 -0.50
CA LYS A 140 9.91 8.09 -1.39
C LYS A 140 9.53 7.93 -2.86
N GLY A 141 9.28 6.69 -3.28
CA GLY A 141 8.91 6.40 -4.66
C GLY A 141 7.60 7.06 -5.07
N ALA A 142 6.56 6.90 -4.29
CA ALA A 142 5.24 7.51 -4.56
C ALA A 142 5.27 9.03 -4.45
N VAL A 143 6.04 9.60 -3.51
CA VAL A 143 6.26 11.05 -3.41
C VAL A 143 6.90 11.58 -4.69
N ALA A 144 7.95 10.94 -5.18
CA ALA A 144 8.61 11.34 -6.43
C ALA A 144 7.66 11.26 -7.63
N VAL A 145 6.84 10.20 -7.72
CA VAL A 145 5.81 10.07 -8.77
C VAL A 145 4.80 11.21 -8.69
N ARG A 146 4.29 11.51 -7.51
CA ARG A 146 3.34 12.59 -7.27
C ARG A 146 3.88 13.96 -7.70
N GLU A 147 5.17 14.21 -7.52
CA GLU A 147 5.83 15.47 -7.82
C GLU A 147 6.26 15.62 -9.30
N THR A 148 6.62 14.50 -9.94
CA THR A 148 7.23 14.53 -11.28
C THR A 148 6.29 14.12 -12.41
N HIS A 149 5.23 13.35 -12.10
CA HIS A 149 4.27 12.91 -13.10
C HIS A 149 3.02 13.80 -13.11
N ARG A 150 2.41 13.92 -14.28
CA ARG A 150 1.08 14.53 -14.39
C ARG A 150 0.04 13.55 -13.80
N PRO A 151 -0.98 14.05 -13.08
CA PRO A 151 -2.08 13.20 -12.62
C PRO A 151 -2.65 12.36 -13.78
N PRO A 152 -2.83 11.06 -13.59
CA PRO A 152 -3.47 10.21 -14.59
C PRO A 152 -4.98 10.47 -14.64
N ASP A 153 -5.66 9.94 -15.65
CA ASP A 153 -7.12 10.00 -15.71
C ASP A 153 -7.78 8.92 -14.81
N ALA A 154 -7.01 7.86 -14.46
CA ALA A 154 -7.37 6.85 -13.46
C ALA A 154 -6.12 6.16 -12.90
N LEU A 155 -6.17 5.80 -11.62
CA LEU A 155 -5.08 5.20 -10.86
C LEU A 155 -5.53 3.89 -10.19
N VAL A 156 -4.75 2.82 -10.35
CA VAL A 156 -4.85 1.62 -9.51
C VAL A 156 -3.58 1.50 -8.68
N VAL A 157 -3.73 1.44 -7.36
CA VAL A 157 -2.61 1.14 -6.45
C VAL A 157 -2.57 -0.36 -6.19
N GLY A 158 -1.39 -0.94 -6.29
CA GLY A 158 -1.15 -2.38 -6.19
C GLY A 158 -0.76 -2.79 -4.79
N GLU A 159 -1.73 -3.30 -4.04
CA GLU A 159 -1.53 -3.83 -2.71
C GLU A 159 -2.26 -5.17 -2.56
N PRO A 160 -1.78 -6.08 -1.71
CA PRO A 160 -2.47 -7.34 -1.48
C PRO A 160 -3.88 -7.10 -0.94
N SER A 161 -4.86 -7.57 -1.66
CA SER A 161 -6.27 -7.44 -1.27
C SER A 161 -7.07 -8.73 -1.43
N GLY A 162 -6.51 -9.68 -2.15
CA GLY A 162 -7.19 -10.85 -2.70
C GLY A 162 -7.78 -10.54 -4.08
N TRP A 163 -7.71 -11.50 -5.01
CA TRP A 163 -8.12 -11.32 -6.41
C TRP A 163 -9.59 -10.92 -6.62
N SER A 164 -10.46 -11.12 -5.63
CA SER A 164 -11.89 -10.78 -5.69
C SER A 164 -12.28 -9.59 -4.80
N THR A 165 -11.29 -8.89 -4.23
CA THR A 165 -11.55 -7.76 -3.34
C THR A 165 -11.01 -6.45 -3.92
N VAL A 166 -11.81 -5.38 -3.84
CA VAL A 166 -11.41 -4.00 -4.17
C VAL A 166 -11.33 -3.19 -2.88
N VAL A 167 -10.20 -2.54 -2.64
CA VAL A 167 -10.03 -1.66 -1.47
C VAL A 167 -10.38 -0.23 -1.84
N LEU A 168 -11.27 0.37 -1.04
CA LEU A 168 -11.84 1.69 -1.27
C LEU A 168 -11.13 2.81 -0.51
N GLY A 169 -10.16 2.49 0.32
CA GLY A 169 -9.47 3.51 1.10
C GLY A 169 -8.70 2.97 2.29
N TYR A 170 -7.92 3.86 2.85
CA TYR A 170 -7.00 3.63 3.95
C TYR A 170 -7.15 4.70 5.02
N LYS A 171 -6.89 4.35 6.27
CA LYS A 171 -6.71 5.37 7.30
C LYS A 171 -5.49 6.24 6.97
N GLY A 172 -5.47 7.43 7.53
CA GLY A 172 -4.26 8.23 7.61
C GLY A 172 -3.39 7.81 8.79
N LYS A 173 -2.27 8.49 8.90
CA LYS A 173 -1.25 8.27 9.92
C LYS A 173 -0.76 9.60 10.47
N LEU A 174 -0.51 9.63 11.78
CA LEU A 174 0.11 10.74 12.47
C LEU A 174 1.15 10.16 13.42
N ASP A 175 2.42 10.35 13.11
CA ASP A 175 3.53 9.94 13.98
C ASP A 175 3.96 11.12 14.84
N LEU A 176 3.99 10.88 16.12
CA LEU A 176 4.30 11.90 17.13
C LEU A 176 5.47 11.45 18.00
N ARG A 177 6.29 12.42 18.41
CA ARG A 177 7.32 12.26 19.43
C ARG A 177 7.09 13.28 20.55
N TYR A 178 7.11 12.81 21.76
CA TYR A 178 7.07 13.64 22.95
C TYR A 178 8.38 13.52 23.73
N ARG A 179 9.08 14.62 23.95
CA ARG A 179 10.33 14.69 24.72
C ARG A 179 10.15 15.57 25.95
N VAL A 180 10.66 15.13 27.08
CA VAL A 180 10.60 15.85 28.32
C VAL A 180 11.89 15.71 29.12
N THR A 181 12.35 16.84 29.68
CA THR A 181 13.50 16.88 30.60
C THR A 181 13.09 17.54 31.90
N ARG A 182 13.61 17.04 33.02
CA ARG A 182 13.35 17.57 34.38
C ARG A 182 14.66 17.69 35.15
N PRO A 183 14.78 18.66 36.06
CA PRO A 183 15.92 18.69 36.99
C PRO A 183 15.99 17.38 37.78
N PRO A 184 17.17 16.81 37.99
CA PRO A 184 17.34 15.65 38.87
C PRO A 184 16.82 15.93 40.27
N THR A 185 15.99 15.04 40.79
CA THR A 185 15.45 15.11 42.15
C THR A 185 15.47 13.72 42.79
N HIS A 186 15.43 13.70 44.15
CA HIS A 186 15.29 12.43 44.85
C HIS A 186 13.98 11.72 44.43
N PRO A 187 13.92 10.39 44.28
CA PRO A 187 12.70 9.69 43.90
C PRO A 187 11.47 10.00 44.77
N SER A 188 11.63 10.29 46.07
CA SER A 188 10.55 10.67 46.97
C SER A 188 10.11 12.14 46.85
N ASN A 189 10.77 12.95 46.01
CA ASN A 189 10.33 14.33 45.78
C ASN A 189 8.99 14.32 45.02
N PRO A 190 7.95 15.10 45.46
CA PRO A 190 6.64 15.09 44.84
C PRO A 190 6.59 15.69 43.41
N ALA A 191 7.65 16.36 42.96
CA ALA A 191 7.71 16.89 41.60
C ALA A 191 7.68 15.74 40.57
N PRO A 192 6.84 15.84 39.51
CA PRO A 192 6.76 14.78 38.49
C PRO A 192 8.08 14.57 37.77
N LYS A 193 8.41 13.30 37.51
CA LYS A 193 9.61 12.86 36.82
C LYS A 193 9.40 12.81 35.32
N ALA A 194 10.47 12.87 34.55
CA ALA A 194 10.38 12.85 33.09
C ALA A 194 9.66 11.59 32.55
N ALA A 195 10.01 10.41 33.05
CA ALA A 195 9.34 9.16 32.63
C ALA A 195 7.84 9.13 33.01
N GLU A 196 7.45 9.70 34.15
CA GLU A 196 6.05 9.81 34.56
C GLU A 196 5.27 10.72 33.61
N LEU A 197 5.83 11.87 33.23
CA LEU A 197 5.23 12.81 32.29
C LEU A 197 5.11 12.23 30.87
N ALA A 198 6.07 11.43 30.42
CA ALA A 198 5.98 10.75 29.14
C ALA A 198 4.86 9.69 29.12
N ALA A 199 4.70 8.93 30.20
CA ALA A 199 3.59 8.00 30.38
C ALA A 199 2.23 8.74 30.49
N GLU A 200 2.18 9.87 31.18
CA GLU A 200 0.98 10.72 31.27
C GLU A 200 0.57 11.28 29.89
N CYS A 201 1.55 11.65 29.05
CA CYS A 201 1.28 12.08 27.67
C CYS A 201 0.57 10.98 26.87
N TRP A 202 0.99 9.72 26.97
CA TRP A 202 0.31 8.58 26.37
C TRP A 202 -1.14 8.44 26.86
N HIS A 203 -1.37 8.48 28.17
CA HIS A 203 -2.72 8.39 28.70
C HIS A 203 -3.58 9.57 28.26
N THR A 204 -3.01 10.79 28.24
CA THR A 204 -3.70 11.99 27.74
C THR A 204 -4.10 11.86 26.27
N LEU A 205 -3.22 11.28 25.43
CA LEU A 205 -3.54 10.98 24.02
C LEU A 205 -4.74 10.02 23.92
N LEU A 206 -4.75 8.94 24.69
CA LEU A 206 -5.87 7.98 24.69
C LEU A 206 -7.18 8.62 25.14
N ASP A 207 -7.15 9.45 26.18
CA ASP A 207 -8.31 10.20 26.64
C ASP A 207 -8.88 11.14 25.57
N LEU A 208 -8.00 11.85 24.84
CA LEU A 208 -8.39 12.76 23.76
C LEU A 208 -8.98 12.01 22.56
N LEU A 209 -8.49 10.82 22.26
CA LEU A 209 -9.03 9.97 21.20
C LEU A 209 -10.38 9.34 21.57
N GLY A 210 -10.67 9.26 22.88
CA GLY A 210 -11.94 8.78 23.43
C GLY A 210 -12.05 7.26 23.58
N PRO A 211 -13.09 6.81 24.31
CA PRO A 211 -13.25 5.39 24.69
C PRO A 211 -13.53 4.46 23.49
N ASP A 212 -13.99 5.03 22.39
CA ASP A 212 -14.29 4.29 21.15
C ASP A 212 -13.08 4.19 20.21
N SER A 213 -11.92 4.69 20.61
CA SER A 213 -10.70 4.59 19.84
C SER A 213 -10.24 3.14 19.72
N GLY A 214 -9.65 2.76 18.57
CA GLY A 214 -9.12 1.42 18.36
C GLY A 214 -8.81 1.11 16.92
N HIS A 215 -7.93 0.11 16.73
CA HIS A 215 -7.44 -0.26 15.40
C HIS A 215 -8.48 -1.01 14.56
N GLY A 216 -9.44 -1.68 15.17
CA GLY A 216 -10.42 -2.53 14.46
C GLY A 216 -11.48 -1.77 13.66
N SER A 217 -11.62 -0.45 13.79
CA SER A 217 -12.64 0.35 13.11
C SER A 217 -12.02 1.38 12.18
N PHE A 218 -12.45 1.40 10.93
CA PHE A 218 -12.00 2.40 9.95
C PHE A 218 -12.45 3.83 10.30
N GLY A 219 -13.64 3.97 10.85
CA GLY A 219 -14.24 5.28 11.16
C GLY A 219 -13.77 5.90 12.49
N ARG A 220 -12.85 5.26 13.21
CA ARG A 220 -12.38 5.69 14.51
C ARG A 220 -10.86 5.80 14.57
N PRO A 221 -10.28 6.74 15.30
CA PRO A 221 -8.83 6.81 15.46
C PRO A 221 -8.35 5.60 16.29
N GLY A 222 -7.08 5.24 16.13
CA GLY A 222 -6.43 4.22 16.96
C GLY A 222 -4.99 4.59 17.18
N ALA A 223 -4.48 4.48 18.42
CA ALA A 223 -3.10 4.82 18.75
C ALA A 223 -2.29 3.60 19.19
N THR A 224 -1.02 3.61 18.86
CA THR A 224 -0.01 2.67 19.34
C THR A 224 1.10 3.45 20.04
N LEU A 225 1.51 3.02 21.23
CA LEU A 225 2.75 3.44 21.85
C LEU A 225 3.90 2.66 21.17
N VAL A 226 4.64 3.32 20.29
CA VAL A 226 5.71 2.70 19.49
C VAL A 226 6.97 2.50 20.33
N ALA A 227 7.31 3.52 21.10
CA ALA A 227 8.47 3.49 22.00
C ALA A 227 8.21 4.36 23.24
N LEU A 228 8.80 3.95 24.36
CA LEU A 228 8.90 4.75 25.59
C LEU A 228 10.23 4.47 26.25
N HIS A 229 11.09 5.46 26.28
CA HIS A 229 12.42 5.39 26.88
C HIS A 229 12.62 6.53 27.86
N GLY A 230 13.32 6.30 28.94
CA GLY A 230 13.67 7.38 29.84
C GLY A 230 13.96 6.97 31.26
N ASP A 231 14.30 8.01 32.03
CA ASP A 231 14.59 7.98 33.46
C ASP A 231 13.89 9.16 34.17
N PRO A 232 14.14 9.39 35.46
CA PRO A 232 13.55 10.54 36.17
C PRO A 232 13.92 11.91 35.59
N ALA A 233 15.05 12.05 34.90
CA ALA A 233 15.55 13.33 34.39
C ALA A 233 15.22 13.60 32.93
N ALA A 234 15.16 12.56 32.08
CA ALA A 234 14.86 12.69 30.66
C ALA A 234 14.03 11.51 30.16
N ALA A 235 13.04 11.77 29.30
CA ALA A 235 12.23 10.73 28.68
C ALA A 235 11.78 11.13 27.27
N GLU A 236 11.55 10.11 26.44
CA GLU A 236 11.01 10.23 25.11
C GLU A 236 9.94 9.15 24.88
N ALA A 237 8.84 9.51 24.25
CA ALA A 237 7.80 8.59 23.83
C ALA A 237 7.46 8.84 22.34
N GLU A 238 7.22 7.76 21.59
CA GLU A 238 6.77 7.81 20.21
C GLU A 238 5.40 7.15 20.07
N PHE A 239 4.53 7.80 19.31
CA PHE A 239 3.15 7.36 19.08
C PHE A 239 2.86 7.28 17.58
N ASP A 240 2.23 6.19 17.14
CA ASP A 240 1.55 6.08 15.84
C ASP A 240 0.06 6.25 16.06
N VAL A 241 -0.57 7.21 15.41
CA VAL A 241 -2.02 7.43 15.49
C VAL A 241 -2.63 7.20 14.10
N ARG A 242 -3.43 6.15 13.97
CA ARG A 242 -4.21 5.87 12.76
C ARG A 242 -5.49 6.68 12.75
N ILE A 243 -5.63 7.60 11.80
CA ILE A 243 -6.70 8.59 11.74
C ILE A 243 -7.72 8.29 10.64
N PRO A 244 -9.04 8.42 10.91
CA PRO A 244 -10.09 8.24 9.90
C PRO A 244 -10.20 9.45 8.98
N PRO A 245 -10.92 9.34 7.83
CA PRO A 245 -11.23 10.50 7.01
C PRO A 245 -11.96 11.60 7.79
N GLY A 246 -11.54 12.86 7.56
CA GLY A 246 -12.13 14.04 8.21
C GLY A 246 -11.73 14.24 9.69
N PHE A 247 -10.73 13.51 10.16
CA PHE A 247 -10.20 13.70 11.51
C PHE A 247 -9.47 15.04 11.64
N ASP A 248 -9.78 15.80 12.67
CA ASP A 248 -9.12 17.10 12.95
C ASP A 248 -7.82 16.89 13.73
N THR A 249 -6.74 16.70 12.97
CA THR A 249 -5.39 16.48 13.49
C THR A 249 -4.87 17.69 14.26
N ASP A 250 -5.16 18.90 13.78
CA ASP A 250 -4.71 20.13 14.41
C ASP A 250 -5.38 20.33 15.77
N ALA A 251 -6.66 20.00 15.87
CA ALA A 251 -7.37 20.05 17.16
C ALA A 251 -6.78 19.06 18.16
N LEU A 252 -6.46 17.84 17.73
CA LEU A 252 -5.80 16.84 18.56
C LEU A 252 -4.43 17.34 19.06
N LEU A 253 -3.60 17.86 18.16
CA LEU A 253 -2.26 18.34 18.48
C LEU A 253 -2.29 19.54 19.44
N ARG A 254 -3.21 20.47 19.22
CA ARG A 254 -3.42 21.60 20.16
C ARG A 254 -3.82 21.11 21.54
N ALA A 255 -4.84 20.25 21.61
CA ALA A 255 -5.33 19.74 22.88
C ALA A 255 -4.27 18.91 23.63
N LEU A 256 -3.47 18.13 22.91
CA LEU A 256 -2.41 17.33 23.53
C LEU A 256 -1.30 18.23 24.07
N ARG A 257 -0.86 19.27 23.33
CA ARG A 257 0.13 20.26 23.81
C ARG A 257 -0.35 21.00 25.05
N ASP A 258 -1.61 21.44 25.04
CA ASP A 258 -2.20 22.18 26.16
C ASP A 258 -2.27 21.34 27.45
N ARG A 259 -2.54 20.03 27.31
CA ARG A 259 -2.65 19.10 28.44
C ARG A 259 -1.33 18.48 28.88
N THR A 260 -0.26 18.62 28.08
CA THR A 260 1.08 18.06 28.36
C THR A 260 2.18 19.13 28.27
N PRO A 261 2.09 20.23 29.05
CA PRO A 261 2.91 21.43 28.87
C PRO A 261 4.37 21.27 29.29
N TYR A 262 4.75 20.15 29.91
CA TYR A 262 6.08 19.95 30.47
C TYR A 262 7.12 19.43 29.48
N GLY A 263 6.68 18.98 28.30
CA GLY A 263 7.52 18.44 27.24
C GLY A 263 7.24 19.08 25.90
N GLU A 264 8.06 18.72 24.92
CA GLU A 264 7.93 19.13 23.52
C GLU A 264 7.27 18.03 22.71
N LEU A 265 6.13 18.35 22.09
CA LEU A 265 5.44 17.46 21.15
C LEU A 265 5.81 17.83 19.72
N THR A 266 6.48 16.91 19.03
CA THR A 266 6.89 17.04 17.63
C THR A 266 6.05 16.11 16.76
N GLU A 267 5.52 16.62 15.66
CA GLU A 267 4.95 15.82 14.58
C GLU A 267 6.12 15.32 13.70
N LEU A 268 6.27 14.01 13.58
CA LEU A 268 7.30 13.39 12.75
C LEU A 268 6.80 13.19 11.32
N GLN A 269 5.53 12.78 11.19
CA GLN A 269 4.88 12.54 9.92
C GLN A 269 3.37 12.68 10.05
N ALA A 270 2.74 13.25 9.03
CA ALA A 270 1.29 13.24 8.87
C ALA A 270 0.91 12.83 7.45
N VAL A 271 0.04 11.84 7.34
CA VAL A 271 -0.52 11.36 6.09
C VAL A 271 -2.04 11.31 6.23
N ALA A 272 -2.76 12.04 5.37
CA ALA A 272 -4.22 12.07 5.43
C ALA A 272 -4.84 10.72 5.06
N ALA A 273 -6.01 10.42 5.64
CA ALA A 273 -6.81 9.28 5.22
C ALA A 273 -7.37 9.49 3.81
N VAL A 274 -7.51 8.41 3.06
CA VAL A 274 -8.12 8.42 1.73
C VAL A 274 -9.30 7.47 1.68
N ARG A 275 -10.38 7.89 1.00
CA ARG A 275 -11.53 7.03 0.74
C ARG A 275 -12.23 7.42 -0.55
N THR A 276 -12.32 6.46 -1.46
CA THR A 276 -13.14 6.56 -2.66
C THR A 276 -14.54 5.96 -2.44
N THR A 277 -15.40 6.10 -3.42
CA THR A 277 -16.78 5.60 -3.35
C THR A 277 -16.99 4.39 -4.26
N ARG A 278 -18.09 3.66 -4.04
CA ARG A 278 -18.49 2.57 -4.94
C ARG A 278 -18.84 3.04 -6.36
N ARG A 279 -19.06 4.34 -6.55
CA ARG A 279 -19.39 4.97 -7.85
C ARG A 279 -18.15 5.38 -8.63
N ASP A 280 -16.97 5.35 -8.01
CA ASP A 280 -15.71 5.66 -8.68
C ASP A 280 -15.51 4.78 -9.92
N PRO A 281 -15.09 5.34 -11.07
CA PRO A 281 -14.86 4.59 -12.30
C PRO A 281 -13.93 3.40 -12.15
N VAL A 282 -12.84 3.54 -11.39
CA VAL A 282 -11.86 2.47 -11.13
C VAL A 282 -12.50 1.35 -10.31
N VAL A 283 -13.22 1.72 -9.23
CA VAL A 283 -13.94 0.75 -8.40
C VAL A 283 -14.99 -0.01 -9.22
N ARG A 284 -15.74 0.69 -10.09
CA ARG A 284 -16.73 0.04 -10.98
C ARG A 284 -16.09 -0.92 -11.98
N ALA A 285 -14.98 -0.49 -12.61
CA ALA A 285 -14.26 -1.31 -13.59
C ALA A 285 -13.71 -2.59 -12.94
N LEU A 286 -13.01 -2.48 -11.81
CA LEU A 286 -12.48 -3.62 -11.05
C LEU A 286 -13.60 -4.54 -10.56
N SER A 287 -14.67 -3.97 -9.99
CA SER A 287 -15.81 -4.74 -9.48
C SER A 287 -16.54 -5.53 -10.60
N ALA A 288 -16.67 -4.94 -11.77
CA ALA A 288 -17.25 -5.62 -12.93
C ALA A 288 -16.32 -6.73 -13.44
N ALA A 289 -15.00 -6.47 -13.46
CA ALA A 289 -14.00 -7.46 -13.86
C ALA A 289 -13.97 -8.67 -12.92
N VAL A 290 -13.98 -8.46 -11.60
CA VAL A 290 -14.06 -9.55 -10.60
C VAL A 290 -15.28 -10.45 -10.88
N ARG A 291 -16.46 -9.88 -11.06
CA ARG A 291 -17.67 -10.66 -11.36
C ARG A 291 -17.59 -11.39 -12.69
N ALA A 292 -17.04 -10.77 -13.72
CA ALA A 292 -16.85 -11.40 -15.04
C ALA A 292 -15.91 -12.61 -15.01
N HIS A 293 -14.97 -12.63 -14.04
CA HIS A 293 -14.07 -13.77 -13.81
C HIS A 293 -14.61 -14.75 -12.75
N GLY A 294 -15.90 -14.67 -12.39
CA GLY A 294 -16.55 -15.60 -11.47
C GLY A 294 -16.22 -15.39 -10.00
N GLY A 295 -15.69 -14.20 -9.63
CA GLY A 295 -15.40 -13.85 -8.25
C GLY A 295 -16.60 -13.37 -7.46
N GLU A 296 -16.68 -13.76 -6.21
CA GLU A 296 -17.57 -13.13 -5.24
C GLU A 296 -16.92 -11.80 -4.81
N LEU A 297 -17.50 -10.70 -5.28
CA LEU A 297 -16.94 -9.38 -5.04
C LEU A 297 -17.01 -8.98 -3.57
N SER A 298 -15.86 -8.68 -2.99
CA SER A 298 -15.74 -7.98 -1.71
C SER A 298 -15.25 -6.55 -1.93
N GLN A 299 -15.73 -5.62 -1.12
CA GLN A 299 -15.24 -4.24 -1.08
C GLN A 299 -14.95 -3.87 0.36
N LYS A 300 -13.73 -3.47 0.65
CA LYS A 300 -13.28 -3.17 2.01
C LYS A 300 -12.50 -1.86 2.09
N VAL A 301 -12.25 -1.41 3.30
CA VAL A 301 -11.30 -0.35 3.64
C VAL A 301 -10.25 -0.94 4.55
N LYS A 302 -9.02 -0.43 4.51
CA LYS A 302 -7.91 -0.88 5.36
C LYS A 302 -7.61 0.13 6.46
N THR A 303 -7.17 -0.36 7.60
CA THR A 303 -6.78 0.48 8.74
C THR A 303 -5.30 0.89 8.73
N ALA A 304 -4.53 0.37 7.79
CA ALA A 304 -3.17 0.79 7.47
C ALA A 304 -3.15 2.06 6.58
N THR A 305 -1.98 2.52 6.18
CA THR A 305 -1.71 3.46 5.09
C THR A 305 -1.14 2.71 3.89
N SER A 306 -1.09 3.34 2.73
CA SER A 306 -0.41 2.86 1.52
C SER A 306 -0.04 4.05 0.62
N ASP A 307 0.59 3.78 -0.50
CA ASP A 307 0.87 4.78 -1.54
C ASP A 307 -0.41 5.47 -2.09
N MET A 308 -1.59 4.86 -1.94
CA MET A 308 -2.87 5.51 -2.25
C MET A 308 -3.05 6.80 -1.43
N ASN A 309 -2.69 6.80 -0.14
CA ASN A 309 -2.74 8.00 0.70
C ASN A 309 -1.78 9.07 0.18
N THR A 310 -0.54 8.67 -0.12
CA THR A 310 0.53 9.57 -0.57
C THR A 310 0.15 10.28 -1.88
N LEU A 311 -0.40 9.54 -2.83
CA LEU A 311 -0.82 10.09 -4.12
C LEU A 311 -2.08 10.96 -4.01
N ALA A 312 -3.05 10.57 -3.18
CA ALA A 312 -4.28 11.32 -2.96
C ALA A 312 -4.07 12.68 -2.28
N GLN A 313 -2.92 12.95 -1.67
CA GLN A 313 -2.61 14.27 -1.13
C GLN A 313 -2.53 15.37 -2.19
N ALA A 314 -2.20 15.02 -3.43
CA ALA A 314 -2.07 15.99 -4.52
C ALA A 314 -2.95 15.68 -5.73
N TRP A 315 -3.46 14.46 -5.87
CA TRP A 315 -4.22 14.02 -7.03
C TRP A 315 -5.66 13.70 -6.66
N ASP A 316 -6.59 14.54 -7.11
CA ASP A 316 -8.03 14.28 -7.06
C ASP A 316 -8.46 13.56 -8.35
N VAL A 317 -8.10 12.28 -8.46
CA VAL A 317 -8.38 11.44 -9.62
C VAL A 317 -9.12 10.16 -9.18
N PRO A 318 -9.92 9.55 -10.06
CA PRO A 318 -10.49 8.23 -9.81
C PRO A 318 -9.41 7.22 -9.43
N MET A 319 -9.57 6.57 -8.27
CA MET A 319 -8.57 5.63 -7.77
C MET A 319 -9.16 4.53 -6.90
N ALA A 320 -8.52 3.38 -6.89
CA ALA A 320 -8.76 2.28 -5.96
C ALA A 320 -7.50 1.44 -5.78
N THR A 321 -7.49 0.63 -4.74
CA THR A 321 -6.44 -0.36 -4.56
C THR A 321 -6.93 -1.76 -4.93
N TYR A 322 -6.07 -2.50 -5.63
CA TYR A 322 -6.32 -3.87 -6.03
C TYR A 322 -5.00 -4.62 -6.28
N GLY A 323 -4.93 -5.86 -5.83
CA GLY A 323 -3.87 -6.79 -6.16
C GLY A 323 -4.15 -8.20 -5.65
N PRO A 324 -3.62 -9.24 -6.33
CA PRO A 324 -3.67 -10.60 -5.80
C PRO A 324 -2.82 -10.71 -4.53
N GLY A 325 -3.13 -11.69 -3.71
CA GLY A 325 -2.43 -11.99 -2.46
C GLY A 325 -3.28 -11.76 -1.22
N ASP A 326 -3.16 -12.68 -0.27
CA ASP A 326 -3.85 -12.61 1.01
C ASP A 326 -3.07 -11.72 1.98
N SER A 327 -3.59 -10.53 2.27
CA SER A 327 -2.95 -9.56 3.16
C SER A 327 -2.74 -10.04 4.62
N ARG A 328 -3.21 -11.22 4.98
CA ARG A 328 -2.87 -11.84 6.28
C ARG A 328 -1.47 -12.44 6.29
N LEU A 329 -0.87 -12.59 5.12
CA LEU A 329 0.50 -13.08 4.94
C LEU A 329 1.50 -11.95 4.74
N ASP A 330 1.06 -10.68 4.77
CA ASP A 330 1.95 -9.52 4.73
C ASP A 330 2.98 -9.65 5.87
N HIS A 331 4.26 -9.54 5.53
CA HIS A 331 5.42 -9.64 6.45
C HIS A 331 5.58 -11.00 7.17
N ALA A 332 4.78 -12.02 6.86
CA ALA A 332 4.88 -13.34 7.49
C ALA A 332 6.16 -14.08 7.09
N ASP A 333 6.62 -15.01 7.95
CA ASP A 333 7.80 -15.84 7.68
C ASP A 333 7.55 -16.94 6.63
N ASP A 334 6.29 -17.23 6.33
CA ASP A 334 5.85 -18.19 5.32
C ASP A 334 5.08 -17.52 4.17
N GLU A 335 5.39 -16.26 3.88
CA GLU A 335 4.77 -15.48 2.82
C GLU A 335 4.77 -16.23 1.49
N HIS A 336 3.60 -16.37 0.91
CA HIS A 336 3.40 -17.08 -0.35
C HIS A 336 2.13 -16.62 -1.05
N ILE A 337 2.06 -16.84 -2.38
CA ILE A 337 0.86 -16.58 -3.16
C ILE A 337 0.38 -17.87 -3.85
N GLU A 338 -0.94 -18.07 -3.87
CA GLU A 338 -1.57 -19.11 -4.70
C GLU A 338 -1.46 -18.69 -6.17
N ILE A 339 -0.87 -19.53 -7.02
CA ILE A 339 -0.65 -19.21 -8.45
C ILE A 339 -1.98 -18.95 -9.17
N ASP A 340 -3.00 -19.73 -8.88
CA ASP A 340 -4.34 -19.54 -9.46
C ASP A 340 -4.94 -18.17 -9.09
N GLU A 341 -4.75 -17.72 -7.86
CA GLU A 341 -5.17 -16.40 -7.41
C GLU A 341 -4.40 -15.29 -8.13
N TYR A 342 -3.08 -15.44 -8.23
CA TYR A 342 -2.22 -14.51 -8.94
C TYR A 342 -2.66 -14.32 -10.41
N LEU A 343 -2.89 -15.41 -11.13
CA LEU A 343 -3.31 -15.38 -12.55
C LEU A 343 -4.73 -14.81 -12.73
N LYS A 344 -5.63 -15.06 -11.77
CA LYS A 344 -6.93 -14.39 -11.74
C LYS A 344 -6.76 -12.88 -11.55
N GLY A 345 -5.85 -12.45 -10.66
CA GLY A 345 -5.51 -11.05 -10.46
C GLY A 345 -5.06 -10.36 -11.75
N VAL A 346 -4.15 -10.98 -12.50
CA VAL A 346 -3.72 -10.51 -13.84
C VAL A 346 -4.91 -10.36 -14.78
N SER A 347 -5.79 -11.36 -14.82
CA SER A 347 -6.96 -11.39 -15.71
C SER A 347 -7.97 -10.29 -15.36
N VAL A 348 -8.23 -10.11 -14.08
CA VAL A 348 -9.13 -9.04 -13.57
C VAL A 348 -8.57 -7.66 -13.88
N LEU A 349 -7.28 -7.41 -13.64
CA LEU A 349 -6.63 -6.13 -13.99
C LEU A 349 -6.73 -5.86 -15.50
N THR A 350 -6.39 -6.85 -16.34
CA THR A 350 -6.49 -6.72 -17.80
C THR A 350 -7.91 -6.35 -18.25
N HIS A 351 -8.92 -7.00 -17.68
CA HIS A 351 -10.33 -6.69 -17.98
C HIS A 351 -10.71 -5.28 -17.50
N ALA A 352 -10.31 -4.90 -16.29
CA ALA A 352 -10.59 -3.57 -15.74
C ALA A 352 -9.97 -2.45 -16.58
N LEU A 353 -8.71 -2.62 -17.02
CA LEU A 353 -8.03 -1.66 -17.89
C LEU A 353 -8.74 -1.47 -19.24
N ARG A 354 -9.23 -2.58 -19.86
CA ARG A 354 -10.05 -2.48 -21.09
C ARG A 354 -11.34 -1.68 -20.87
N ARG A 355 -11.97 -1.83 -19.73
CA ARG A 355 -13.18 -1.06 -19.40
C ARG A 355 -12.88 0.41 -19.16
N LEU A 356 -11.80 0.73 -18.46
CA LEU A 356 -11.36 2.11 -18.22
C LEU A 356 -10.97 2.81 -19.54
N ALA A 357 -10.42 2.07 -20.50
CA ALA A 357 -10.09 2.59 -21.81
C ALA A 357 -11.30 3.17 -22.58
N THR A 358 -12.47 2.65 -22.31
CA THR A 358 -13.73 3.03 -22.98
C THR A 358 -14.70 3.80 -22.07
N ASP A 359 -14.30 4.16 -20.86
CA ASP A 359 -15.14 4.92 -19.93
C ASP A 359 -15.14 6.41 -20.31
N GLU A 360 -16.27 6.86 -20.89
CA GLU A 360 -16.43 8.25 -21.32
C GLU A 360 -16.29 9.28 -20.19
N THR A 361 -16.47 8.87 -18.93
CA THR A 361 -16.33 9.80 -17.79
C THR A 361 -14.87 10.20 -17.57
N LEU A 362 -13.90 9.38 -17.98
CA LEU A 362 -12.46 9.67 -17.89
C LEU A 362 -11.98 10.60 -19.02
N THR A 363 -12.70 10.66 -20.14
CA THR A 363 -12.30 11.47 -21.29
C THR A 363 -12.90 12.88 -21.25
N ARG A 364 -14.03 13.09 -20.57
CA ARG A 364 -14.71 14.39 -20.47
C ARG A 364 -14.01 15.42 -19.57
N SER A 365 -13.12 15.00 -18.69
CA SER A 365 -12.38 15.91 -17.79
C SER A 365 -11.23 16.65 -18.48
N ARG A 366 -11.03 16.47 -19.81
CA ARG A 366 -9.95 17.09 -20.60
C ARG A 366 -10.38 18.34 -21.38
N THR A 367 -11.67 18.67 -21.38
CA THR A 367 -12.24 19.88 -21.99
C THR A 367 -12.60 20.90 -20.93
#